data_79bd5241ed8a241b300037b132e10378
#
_entry.id   79bd5241ed8a241b300037b132e10378
#
_cell.length_a   1.000
_cell.length_b   1.000
_cell.length_c   1.000
_cell.angle_alpha   90.00
_cell.angle_beta   90.00
_cell.angle_gamma   90.00
#
_symmetry.space_group_name_H-M   'P 1'
#
loop_
_entity.id
_entity.type
_entity.pdbx_description
1 polymer ?
#
loop_
_entity_poly.entity_id
_entity_poly.type
_entity_poly.pdbx_seq_one_letter_code
_entity_poly.pdbx_strand_id
1 'polypeptide(L)'
;MRPYLYILAGLTSALLGWNLGQLILSDFGWLQPFPEVVLFPCIAISLAIGSVANEIFVSNPTRPKLSLRMLRIPLLIALGVGLLAGVIAGIVSQILFLPEIPVPAFFVRIFGWLVVGAAVGFAEGLSWRWHSLEAGNPKRFRQRLLLSVSAASFASLLAASIFELIRQLIETVPPALRPYEDPLGFALLGLCLGIAFSVTNASPSYLPALRAGRGFEYTGEDYEDIDPQATIVQRDYPKIDRSQLRFITYLSKTDDDEDKIEEGLSIELPHKGVIRIGSADKAQIKLPNLPLHAADIRFKGKEAVLCPNPKFYGTVAVNGTRLGSRRDVTLKHNYVLTFYTIDEDDIETPENYRLVFYNRFFDPMA
;
A
#
# COMPACT_ATOMS: atom_id res chain seq x y z
N MET A 1 -13.79 8.08 4.96
CA MET A 1 -14.39 6.75 4.68
C MET A 1 -13.47 5.55 4.99
N ARG A 2 -12.15 5.66 4.77
CA ARG A 2 -11.23 4.53 4.97
C ARG A 2 -11.13 3.99 6.42
N PRO A 3 -11.05 4.80 7.49
CA PRO A 3 -10.86 4.27 8.84
C PRO A 3 -11.95 3.29 9.27
N TYR A 4 -13.21 3.57 8.94
CA TYR A 4 -14.32 2.71 9.36
C TYR A 4 -14.26 1.32 8.71
N LEU A 5 -13.70 1.18 7.48
CA LEU A 5 -13.55 -0.11 6.82
C LEU A 5 -12.55 -1.02 7.56
N TYR A 6 -11.45 -0.45 8.07
CA TYR A 6 -10.50 -1.21 8.88
C TYR A 6 -11.12 -1.67 10.20
N ILE A 7 -11.87 -0.79 10.86
CA ILE A 7 -12.57 -1.11 12.11
C ILE A 7 -13.59 -2.22 11.85
N LEU A 8 -14.41 -2.07 10.81
CA LEU A 8 -15.44 -3.06 10.47
C LEU A 8 -14.79 -4.40 10.09
N ALA A 9 -13.73 -4.39 9.28
CA ALA A 9 -13.02 -5.61 8.90
C ALA A 9 -12.41 -6.32 10.10
N GLY A 10 -11.77 -5.59 11.01
CA GLY A 10 -11.22 -6.17 12.24
C GLY A 10 -12.30 -6.81 13.10
N LEU A 11 -13.40 -6.09 13.33
CA LEU A 11 -14.51 -6.53 14.18
C LEU A 11 -15.21 -7.76 13.59
N THR A 12 -15.57 -7.70 12.30
CA THR A 12 -16.24 -8.82 11.62
C THR A 12 -15.34 -10.04 11.52
N SER A 13 -14.06 -9.87 11.22
CA SER A 13 -13.11 -10.99 11.14
C SER A 13 -12.90 -11.67 12.48
N ALA A 14 -12.78 -10.92 13.57
CA ALA A 14 -12.66 -11.49 14.90
C ALA A 14 -13.89 -12.33 15.29
N LEU A 15 -15.09 -11.78 15.07
CA LEU A 15 -16.34 -12.48 15.34
C LEU A 15 -16.55 -13.70 14.45
N LEU A 16 -16.18 -13.64 13.17
CA LEU A 16 -16.21 -14.78 12.27
C LEU A 16 -15.25 -15.88 12.74
N GLY A 17 -14.03 -15.53 13.13
CA GLY A 17 -13.06 -16.48 13.67
C GLY A 17 -13.56 -17.17 14.93
N TRP A 18 -14.15 -16.41 15.86
CA TRP A 18 -14.77 -16.96 17.07
C TRP A 18 -15.92 -17.90 16.72
N ASN A 19 -16.85 -17.48 15.84
CA ASN A 19 -17.98 -18.33 15.42
C ASN A 19 -17.52 -19.64 14.79
N LEU A 20 -16.50 -19.60 13.90
CA LEU A 20 -15.92 -20.80 13.29
C LEU A 20 -15.31 -21.72 14.35
N GLY A 21 -14.59 -21.15 15.33
CA GLY A 21 -14.05 -21.93 16.43
C GLY A 21 -15.13 -22.59 17.29
N GLN A 22 -16.20 -21.87 17.62
CA GLN A 22 -17.34 -22.41 18.36
C GLN A 22 -18.08 -23.50 17.58
N LEU A 23 -18.26 -23.33 16.27
CA LEU A 23 -18.85 -24.36 15.44
C LEU A 23 -18.05 -25.66 15.47
N ILE A 24 -16.70 -25.57 15.44
CA ILE A 24 -15.85 -26.76 15.54
C ILE A 24 -15.95 -27.41 16.92
N LEU A 25 -15.97 -26.61 17.98
CA LEU A 25 -16.00 -27.12 19.36
C LEU A 25 -17.38 -27.66 19.76
N SER A 26 -18.46 -26.92 19.48
CA SER A 26 -19.80 -27.27 19.96
C SER A 26 -20.55 -28.17 18.98
N ASP A 27 -20.53 -27.87 17.68
CA ASP A 27 -21.38 -28.59 16.73
C ASP A 27 -20.68 -29.84 16.19
N PHE A 28 -19.39 -29.78 15.90
CA PHE A 28 -18.63 -30.96 15.50
C PHE A 28 -18.03 -31.75 16.68
N GLY A 29 -17.97 -31.15 17.86
CA GLY A 29 -17.46 -31.77 19.07
C GLY A 29 -15.97 -32.13 19.04
N TRP A 30 -15.21 -31.53 18.11
CA TRP A 30 -13.79 -31.81 17.93
C TRP A 30 -12.97 -31.05 18.97
N LEU A 31 -12.03 -31.75 19.61
CA LEU A 31 -11.07 -31.18 20.56
C LEU A 31 -11.72 -30.38 21.72
N GLN A 32 -12.93 -30.72 22.13
CA GLN A 32 -13.63 -30.09 23.26
C GLN A 32 -12.74 -29.94 24.53
N PRO A 33 -11.85 -30.90 24.89
CA PRO A 33 -10.97 -30.75 26.03
C PRO A 33 -9.87 -29.68 25.86
N PHE A 34 -9.66 -29.22 24.62
CA PHE A 34 -8.59 -28.30 24.26
C PHE A 34 -9.13 -27.10 23.48
N PRO A 35 -9.99 -26.26 24.08
CA PRO A 35 -10.69 -25.19 23.37
C PRO A 35 -9.73 -24.14 22.76
N GLU A 36 -8.63 -23.82 23.45
CA GLU A 36 -7.69 -22.80 23.00
C GLU A 36 -6.96 -23.23 21.72
N VAL A 37 -6.72 -24.53 21.55
CA VAL A 37 -6.05 -25.10 20.34
C VAL A 37 -6.93 -24.95 19.10
N VAL A 38 -8.23 -24.78 19.24
CA VAL A 38 -9.18 -24.56 18.14
C VAL A 38 -9.50 -23.07 17.96
N LEU A 39 -9.78 -22.36 19.05
CA LEU A 39 -10.20 -20.96 18.99
C LEU A 39 -9.11 -20.04 18.45
N PHE A 40 -7.87 -20.14 18.97
CA PHE A 40 -6.79 -19.24 18.54
C PHE A 40 -6.45 -19.37 17.04
N PRO A 41 -6.32 -20.56 16.43
CA PRO A 41 -6.12 -20.65 15.00
C PRO A 41 -7.26 -20.06 14.18
N CYS A 42 -8.53 -20.35 14.55
CA CYS A 42 -9.68 -19.81 13.84
C CYS A 42 -9.70 -18.28 13.86
N ILE A 43 -9.40 -17.67 15.02
CA ILE A 43 -9.39 -16.22 15.18
C ILE A 43 -8.19 -15.61 14.45
N ALA A 44 -6.98 -16.19 14.60
CA ALA A 44 -5.78 -15.69 13.96
C ALA A 44 -5.86 -15.74 12.43
N ILE A 45 -6.37 -16.83 11.87
CA ILE A 45 -6.61 -16.99 10.43
C ILE A 45 -7.62 -15.94 9.95
N SER A 46 -8.77 -15.86 10.61
CA SER A 46 -9.85 -14.95 10.21
C SER A 46 -9.41 -13.48 10.26
N LEU A 47 -8.71 -13.06 11.33
CA LEU A 47 -8.16 -11.71 11.47
C LEU A 47 -7.07 -11.42 10.42
N ALA A 48 -6.16 -12.38 10.16
CA ALA A 48 -5.11 -12.21 9.15
C ALA A 48 -5.70 -12.09 7.74
N ILE A 49 -6.63 -12.96 7.39
CA ILE A 49 -7.33 -12.94 6.10
C ILE A 49 -8.12 -11.63 5.94
N GLY A 50 -8.88 -11.24 6.96
CA GLY A 50 -9.72 -10.04 6.91
C GLY A 50 -8.92 -8.76 6.82
N SER A 51 -7.82 -8.62 7.56
CA SER A 51 -6.95 -7.44 7.49
C SER A 51 -6.24 -7.32 6.14
N VAL A 52 -5.69 -8.42 5.62
CA VAL A 52 -5.03 -8.47 4.31
C VAL A 52 -6.01 -8.20 3.16
N ALA A 53 -7.18 -8.84 3.19
CA ALA A 53 -8.21 -8.60 2.19
C ALA A 53 -8.68 -7.14 2.20
N ASN A 54 -8.98 -6.59 3.39
CA ASN A 54 -9.38 -5.19 3.52
C ASN A 54 -8.34 -4.23 2.97
N GLU A 55 -7.05 -4.45 3.26
CA GLU A 55 -5.95 -3.61 2.75
C GLU A 55 -5.91 -3.60 1.22
N ILE A 56 -6.02 -4.76 0.59
CA ILE A 56 -6.01 -4.87 -0.88
C ILE A 56 -7.23 -4.19 -1.50
N PHE A 57 -8.43 -4.35 -0.93
CA PHE A 57 -9.63 -3.70 -1.43
C PHE A 57 -9.62 -2.18 -1.20
N VAL A 58 -9.12 -1.72 -0.07
CA VAL A 58 -8.98 -0.28 0.23
C VAL A 58 -7.93 0.38 -0.66
N SER A 59 -6.89 -0.36 -1.04
CA SER A 59 -5.85 0.11 -1.96
C SER A 59 -6.36 0.26 -3.39
N ASN A 60 -7.33 -0.59 -3.82
CA ASN A 60 -7.86 -0.60 -5.19
C ASN A 60 -9.39 -0.48 -5.24
N PRO A 61 -10.00 0.60 -4.76
CA PRO A 61 -11.44 0.70 -4.60
C PRO A 61 -12.22 0.71 -5.92
N THR A 62 -11.59 1.14 -7.02
CA THR A 62 -12.24 1.27 -8.33
C THR A 62 -12.09 0.03 -9.21
N ARG A 63 -11.24 -0.93 -8.82
CA ARG A 63 -10.91 -2.11 -9.65
C ARG A 63 -11.07 -3.43 -8.88
N PRO A 64 -12.30 -3.83 -8.50
CA PRO A 64 -12.52 -5.01 -7.65
C PRO A 64 -12.04 -6.33 -8.29
N LYS A 65 -12.13 -6.48 -9.62
CA LYS A 65 -11.61 -7.66 -10.32
C LYS A 65 -10.10 -7.82 -10.20
N LEU A 66 -9.37 -6.69 -10.19
CA LEU A 66 -7.93 -6.67 -9.99
C LEU A 66 -7.59 -7.04 -8.55
N SER A 67 -8.28 -6.45 -7.57
CA SER A 67 -8.12 -6.78 -6.15
C SER A 67 -8.29 -8.28 -5.90
N LEU A 68 -9.31 -8.91 -6.49
CA LEU A 68 -9.54 -10.35 -6.39
C LEU A 68 -8.39 -11.20 -7.00
N ARG A 69 -7.80 -10.75 -8.11
CA ARG A 69 -6.64 -11.43 -8.72
C ARG A 69 -5.41 -11.34 -7.83
N MET A 70 -5.14 -10.15 -7.28
CA MET A 70 -4.00 -9.90 -6.39
C MET A 70 -4.13 -10.60 -5.04
N LEU A 71 -5.35 -10.93 -4.61
CA LEU A 71 -5.65 -11.52 -3.31
C LEU A 71 -5.09 -12.95 -3.13
N ARG A 72 -4.88 -13.71 -4.21
CA ARG A 72 -4.58 -15.15 -4.15
C ARG A 72 -3.37 -15.49 -3.29
N ILE A 73 -2.21 -14.89 -3.57
CA ILE A 73 -0.97 -15.16 -2.83
C ILE A 73 -1.01 -14.55 -1.42
N PRO A 74 -1.42 -13.28 -1.23
CA PRO A 74 -1.58 -12.70 0.11
C PRO A 74 -2.50 -13.49 1.04
N LEU A 75 -3.60 -14.06 0.53
CA LEU A 75 -4.50 -14.89 1.34
C LEU A 75 -3.84 -16.20 1.80
N LEU A 76 -3.07 -16.87 0.93
CA LEU A 76 -2.32 -18.06 1.33
C LEU A 76 -1.29 -17.75 2.41
N ILE A 77 -0.63 -16.61 2.32
CA ILE A 77 0.31 -16.14 3.35
C ILE A 77 -0.44 -15.87 4.66
N ALA A 78 -1.56 -15.14 4.60
CA ALA A 78 -2.36 -14.83 5.77
C ALA A 78 -2.89 -16.10 6.45
N LEU A 79 -3.36 -17.06 5.68
CA LEU A 79 -3.81 -18.37 6.17
C LEU A 79 -2.66 -19.13 6.83
N GLY A 80 -1.50 -19.22 6.18
CA GLY A 80 -0.35 -19.94 6.72
C GLY A 80 0.20 -19.32 8.00
N VAL A 81 0.39 -17.99 8.01
CA VAL A 81 0.87 -17.25 9.19
C VAL A 81 -0.14 -17.31 10.33
N GLY A 82 -1.43 -17.09 10.03
CA GLY A 82 -2.50 -17.15 11.02
C GLY A 82 -2.64 -18.54 11.63
N LEU A 83 -2.58 -19.60 10.81
CA LEU A 83 -2.62 -20.99 11.28
C LEU A 83 -1.46 -21.32 12.20
N LEU A 84 -0.23 -21.06 11.77
CA LEU A 84 0.97 -21.38 12.54
C LEU A 84 0.99 -20.63 13.89
N ALA A 85 0.76 -19.33 13.86
CA ALA A 85 0.76 -18.54 15.08
C ALA A 85 -0.42 -18.88 16.00
N GLY A 86 -1.60 -19.12 15.43
CA GLY A 86 -2.78 -19.54 16.19
C GLY A 86 -2.58 -20.87 16.88
N VAL A 87 -2.00 -21.85 16.19
CA VAL A 87 -1.65 -23.16 16.80
C VAL A 87 -0.64 -22.99 17.91
N ILE A 88 0.42 -22.20 17.70
CA ILE A 88 1.43 -21.94 18.74
C ILE A 88 0.77 -21.24 19.95
N ALA A 89 0.00 -20.19 19.71
CA ALA A 89 -0.70 -19.47 20.77
C ALA A 89 -1.68 -20.41 21.52
N GLY A 90 -2.45 -21.22 20.79
CA GLY A 90 -3.42 -22.16 21.35
C GLY A 90 -2.76 -23.23 22.20
N ILE A 91 -1.72 -23.89 21.70
CA ILE A 91 -0.99 -24.94 22.46
C ILE A 91 -0.35 -24.35 23.73
N VAL A 92 0.36 -23.21 23.59
CA VAL A 92 1.02 -22.60 24.75
C VAL A 92 -0.01 -22.13 25.78
N SER A 93 -1.10 -21.47 25.34
CA SER A 93 -2.16 -21.04 26.23
C SER A 93 -2.83 -22.24 26.92
N GLN A 94 -3.10 -23.33 26.19
CA GLN A 94 -3.69 -24.53 26.76
C GLN A 94 -2.79 -25.17 27.84
N ILE A 95 -1.46 -25.22 27.60
CA ILE A 95 -0.49 -25.71 28.56
C ILE A 95 -0.47 -24.81 29.81
N LEU A 96 -0.44 -23.50 29.63
CA LEU A 96 -0.39 -22.54 30.73
C LEU A 96 -1.69 -22.50 31.55
N PHE A 97 -2.82 -22.95 31.00
CA PHE A 97 -4.08 -23.10 31.73
C PHE A 97 -4.20 -24.42 32.50
N LEU A 98 -3.19 -25.33 32.45
CA LEU A 98 -3.20 -26.54 33.25
C LEU A 98 -3.18 -26.20 34.73
N PRO A 99 -3.97 -26.88 35.57
CA PRO A 99 -4.06 -26.60 37.01
C PRO A 99 -2.73 -26.73 37.76
N GLU A 100 -1.80 -27.47 37.19
CA GLU A 100 -0.46 -27.74 37.73
C GLU A 100 0.48 -26.53 37.57
N ILE A 101 0.15 -25.60 36.69
CA ILE A 101 0.99 -24.44 36.41
C ILE A 101 0.33 -23.18 37.00
N PRO A 102 0.86 -22.60 38.07
CA PRO A 102 0.27 -21.48 38.79
C PRO A 102 0.50 -20.14 38.06
N VAL A 103 0.11 -20.03 36.78
CA VAL A 103 0.19 -18.78 36.03
C VAL A 103 -1.19 -18.10 36.05
N PRO A 104 -1.27 -16.83 36.50
CA PRO A 104 -2.53 -16.09 36.41
C PRO A 104 -3.09 -16.00 34.98
N ALA A 105 -4.39 -16.28 34.82
CA ALA A 105 -5.07 -16.28 33.52
C ALA A 105 -4.86 -14.99 32.71
N PHE A 106 -4.63 -13.88 33.40
CA PHE A 106 -4.27 -12.59 32.79
C PHE A 106 -3.03 -12.69 31.88
N PHE A 107 -1.95 -13.28 32.38
CA PHE A 107 -0.72 -13.40 31.57
C PHE A 107 -0.87 -14.34 30.39
N VAL A 108 -1.62 -15.42 30.55
CA VAL A 108 -1.90 -16.38 29.48
C VAL A 108 -2.67 -15.71 28.35
N ARG A 109 -3.69 -14.93 28.70
CA ARG A 109 -4.51 -14.19 27.74
C ARG A 109 -3.71 -13.11 27.02
N ILE A 110 -2.93 -12.32 27.75
CA ILE A 110 -2.05 -11.31 27.14
C ILE A 110 -1.09 -11.96 26.15
N PHE A 111 -0.46 -13.06 26.52
CA PHE A 111 0.46 -13.78 25.65
C PHE A 111 -0.24 -14.29 24.38
N GLY A 112 -1.37 -14.97 24.51
CA GLY A 112 -2.13 -15.50 23.37
C GLY A 112 -2.54 -14.40 22.40
N TRP A 113 -3.09 -13.30 22.92
CA TRP A 113 -3.51 -12.17 22.09
C TRP A 113 -2.34 -11.43 21.45
N LEU A 114 -1.22 -11.29 22.15
CA LEU A 114 0.00 -10.71 21.60
C LEU A 114 0.51 -11.52 20.40
N VAL A 115 0.56 -12.85 20.52
CA VAL A 115 1.03 -13.74 19.45
C VAL A 115 0.10 -13.62 18.24
N VAL A 116 -1.22 -13.65 18.46
CA VAL A 116 -2.21 -13.45 17.39
C VAL A 116 -2.03 -12.09 16.72
N GLY A 117 -1.93 -11.01 17.49
CA GLY A 117 -1.76 -9.67 16.94
C GLY A 117 -0.46 -9.50 16.17
N ALA A 118 0.65 -9.99 16.70
CA ALA A 118 1.94 -9.97 16.00
C ALA A 118 1.87 -10.72 14.68
N ALA A 119 1.20 -11.87 14.64
CA ALA A 119 1.01 -12.66 13.43
C ALA A 119 0.14 -11.96 12.39
N VAL A 120 -0.95 -11.32 12.82
CA VAL A 120 -1.83 -10.53 11.92
C VAL A 120 -1.04 -9.37 11.32
N GLY A 121 -0.25 -8.65 12.14
CA GLY A 121 0.61 -7.58 11.65
C GLY A 121 1.72 -8.08 10.72
N PHE A 122 2.27 -9.26 10.99
CA PHE A 122 3.26 -9.88 10.11
C PHE A 122 2.65 -10.31 8.76
N ALA A 123 1.47 -10.92 8.79
CA ALA A 123 0.76 -11.32 7.56
C ALA A 123 0.41 -10.10 6.70
N GLU A 124 -0.09 -9.01 7.30
CA GLU A 124 -0.39 -7.76 6.60
C GLU A 124 0.88 -7.14 6.00
N GLY A 125 1.92 -6.96 6.81
CA GLY A 125 3.18 -6.36 6.37
C GLY A 125 3.91 -7.20 5.31
N LEU A 126 3.86 -8.53 5.40
CA LEU A 126 4.47 -9.44 4.43
C LEU A 126 3.70 -9.44 3.11
N SER A 127 2.36 -9.48 3.18
CA SER A 127 1.50 -9.49 1.98
C SER A 127 1.61 -8.21 1.15
N TRP A 128 2.05 -7.10 1.76
CA TRP A 128 2.32 -5.83 1.08
C TRP A 128 3.29 -5.97 -0.11
N ARG A 129 4.19 -6.94 -0.06
CA ARG A 129 5.14 -7.24 -1.15
C ARG A 129 4.46 -7.61 -2.48
N TRP A 130 3.27 -8.19 -2.44
CA TRP A 130 2.58 -8.70 -3.63
C TRP A 130 1.55 -7.74 -4.22
N HIS A 131 1.19 -6.68 -3.51
CA HIS A 131 0.22 -5.72 -4.01
C HIS A 131 0.73 -4.27 -4.06
N SER A 132 1.99 -4.04 -3.67
CA SER A 132 2.58 -2.70 -3.71
C SER A 132 3.95 -2.70 -4.41
N LEU A 133 4.09 -1.82 -5.39
CA LEU A 133 5.37 -1.58 -6.09
C LEU A 133 6.46 -1.03 -5.16
N GLU A 134 6.06 -0.32 -4.10
CA GLU A 134 7.00 0.23 -3.10
C GLU A 134 7.76 -0.84 -2.33
N ALA A 135 7.19 -2.04 -2.26
CA ALA A 135 7.82 -3.19 -1.61
C ALA A 135 9.10 -3.67 -2.32
N GLY A 136 9.37 -3.21 -3.55
CA GLY A 136 10.65 -3.41 -4.24
C GLY A 136 11.83 -2.74 -3.53
N ASN A 137 11.59 -1.69 -2.73
CA ASN A 137 12.63 -1.06 -1.92
C ASN A 137 12.77 -1.78 -0.56
N PRO A 138 13.90 -2.50 -0.29
CA PRO A 138 14.05 -3.31 0.90
C PRO A 138 13.97 -2.50 2.21
N LYS A 139 14.38 -1.24 2.21
CA LYS A 139 14.28 -0.36 3.40
C LYS A 139 12.83 -0.03 3.71
N ARG A 140 12.02 0.33 2.70
CA ARG A 140 10.60 0.66 2.86
C ARG A 140 9.80 -0.57 3.26
N PHE A 141 10.07 -1.71 2.62
CA PHE A 141 9.43 -2.99 2.99
C PHE A 141 9.69 -3.34 4.46
N ARG A 142 10.95 -3.29 4.91
CA ARG A 142 11.31 -3.58 6.31
C ARG A 142 10.65 -2.61 7.29
N GLN A 143 10.63 -1.31 6.97
CA GLN A 143 9.95 -0.30 7.80
C GLN A 143 8.45 -0.58 7.91
N ARG A 144 7.80 -0.90 6.80
CA ARG A 144 6.37 -1.24 6.78
C ARG A 144 6.08 -2.49 7.59
N LEU A 145 6.85 -3.55 7.38
CA LEU A 145 6.71 -4.81 8.12
C LEU A 145 6.86 -4.58 9.62
N LEU A 146 7.91 -3.87 10.05
CA LEU A 146 8.12 -3.57 11.47
C LEU A 146 7.00 -2.70 12.05
N LEU A 147 6.54 -1.69 11.31
CA LEU A 147 5.44 -0.83 11.74
C LEU A 147 4.14 -1.63 11.90
N SER A 148 3.82 -2.50 10.95
CA SER A 148 2.62 -3.32 10.97
C SER A 148 2.64 -4.31 12.15
N VAL A 149 3.76 -5.02 12.34
CA VAL A 149 3.93 -5.95 13.47
C VAL A 149 3.86 -5.22 14.82
N SER A 150 4.59 -4.11 14.96
CA SER A 150 4.62 -3.38 16.23
C SER A 150 3.27 -2.76 16.59
N ALA A 151 2.57 -2.18 15.61
CA ALA A 151 1.26 -1.59 15.82
C ALA A 151 0.20 -2.65 16.17
N ALA A 152 0.19 -3.78 15.49
CA ALA A 152 -0.73 -4.87 15.76
C ALA A 152 -0.43 -5.54 17.12
N SER A 153 0.84 -5.73 17.48
CA SER A 153 1.23 -6.22 18.80
C SER A 153 0.78 -5.28 19.92
N PHE A 154 1.02 -3.97 19.76
CA PHE A 154 0.58 -2.97 20.72
C PHE A 154 -0.94 -2.93 20.86
N ALA A 155 -1.68 -2.98 19.74
CA ALA A 155 -3.13 -3.00 19.75
C ALA A 155 -3.69 -4.24 20.46
N SER A 156 -3.06 -5.40 20.28
CA SER A 156 -3.47 -6.64 20.95
C SER A 156 -3.19 -6.62 22.45
N LEU A 157 -2.04 -6.06 22.86
CA LEU A 157 -1.74 -5.83 24.27
C LEU A 157 -2.75 -4.88 24.91
N LEU A 158 -3.08 -3.78 24.22
CA LEU A 158 -4.07 -2.83 24.70
C LEU A 158 -5.45 -3.48 24.84
N ALA A 159 -5.88 -4.25 23.81
CA ALA A 159 -7.15 -4.97 23.86
C ALA A 159 -7.22 -5.97 25.02
N ALA A 160 -6.16 -6.76 25.22
CA ALA A 160 -6.07 -7.70 26.34
C ALA A 160 -6.15 -6.99 27.69
N SER A 161 -5.44 -5.86 27.85
CA SER A 161 -5.42 -5.07 29.08
C SER A 161 -6.79 -4.44 29.37
N ILE A 162 -7.44 -3.87 28.36
CA ILE A 162 -8.80 -3.29 28.48
C ILE A 162 -9.80 -4.39 28.85
N PHE A 163 -9.73 -5.54 28.18
CA PHE A 163 -10.64 -6.65 28.44
C PHE A 163 -10.51 -7.16 29.88
N GLU A 164 -9.28 -7.30 30.36
CA GLU A 164 -9.04 -7.74 31.73
C GLU A 164 -9.47 -6.70 32.76
N LEU A 165 -9.26 -5.40 32.47
CA LEU A 165 -9.76 -4.33 33.33
C LEU A 165 -11.29 -4.36 33.43
N ILE A 166 -11.98 -4.52 32.30
CA ILE A 166 -13.46 -4.66 32.27
C ILE A 166 -13.88 -5.87 33.11
N ARG A 167 -13.18 -7.00 33.00
CA ARG A 167 -13.45 -8.22 33.73
C ARG A 167 -13.28 -8.04 35.24
N GLN A 168 -12.23 -7.33 35.66
CA GLN A 168 -11.99 -7.02 37.08
C GLN A 168 -13.02 -6.04 37.67
N LEU A 169 -13.48 -5.06 36.88
CA LEU A 169 -14.52 -4.11 37.29
C LEU A 169 -15.90 -4.77 37.46
N ILE A 170 -16.15 -5.82 36.69
CA ILE A 170 -17.37 -6.61 36.77
C ILE A 170 -17.09 -7.82 37.65
N GLU A 171 -16.88 -7.61 38.97
CA GLU A 171 -16.48 -8.63 39.96
C GLU A 171 -17.30 -9.93 39.88
N THR A 172 -18.54 -9.87 39.45
CA THR A 172 -19.39 -11.02 39.17
C THR A 172 -20.16 -10.81 37.88
N VAL A 173 -19.68 -11.41 36.79
CA VAL A 173 -20.43 -11.43 35.53
C VAL A 173 -21.77 -12.16 35.75
N PRO A 174 -22.92 -11.48 35.57
CA PRO A 174 -24.21 -12.14 35.69
C PRO A 174 -24.24 -13.40 34.81
N PRO A 175 -24.86 -14.51 35.26
CA PRO A 175 -24.88 -15.78 34.51
C PRO A 175 -25.40 -15.61 33.07
N ALA A 176 -26.30 -14.66 32.86
CA ALA A 176 -26.86 -14.34 31.53
C ALA A 176 -25.84 -13.71 30.58
N LEU A 177 -24.75 -13.10 31.06
CA LEU A 177 -23.74 -12.43 30.22
C LEU A 177 -22.51 -13.31 29.97
N ARG A 178 -22.31 -14.38 30.72
CA ARG A 178 -21.18 -15.31 30.55
C ARG A 178 -21.00 -15.83 29.13
N PRO A 179 -22.04 -16.20 28.36
CA PRO A 179 -21.90 -16.67 27.00
C PRO A 179 -21.36 -15.61 26.04
N TYR A 180 -21.46 -14.32 26.41
CA TYR A 180 -21.03 -13.19 25.57
C TYR A 180 -19.64 -12.66 25.95
N GLU A 181 -19.01 -13.20 27.00
CA GLU A 181 -17.69 -12.73 27.46
C GLU A 181 -16.61 -12.91 26.39
N ASP A 182 -16.49 -14.12 25.84
CA ASP A 182 -15.50 -14.43 24.81
C ASP A 182 -15.72 -13.65 23.49
N PRO A 183 -16.94 -13.64 22.90
CA PRO A 183 -17.16 -12.88 21.66
C PRO A 183 -16.94 -11.37 21.83
N LEU A 184 -17.25 -10.81 23.02
CA LEU A 184 -16.97 -9.41 23.31
C LEU A 184 -15.46 -9.15 23.42
N GLY A 185 -14.72 -10.07 24.05
CA GLY A 185 -13.27 -9.99 24.11
C GLY A 185 -12.62 -9.99 22.73
N PHE A 186 -13.01 -10.92 21.86
CA PHE A 186 -12.46 -10.99 20.50
C PHE A 186 -12.95 -9.84 19.62
N ALA A 187 -14.18 -9.34 19.81
CA ALA A 187 -14.64 -8.13 19.16
C ALA A 187 -13.77 -6.92 19.55
N LEU A 188 -13.39 -6.79 20.81
CA LEU A 188 -12.49 -5.76 21.31
C LEU A 188 -11.10 -5.89 20.68
N LEU A 189 -10.56 -7.11 20.57
CA LEU A 189 -9.31 -7.38 19.87
C LEU A 189 -9.37 -6.94 18.39
N GLY A 190 -10.42 -7.33 17.68
CA GLY A 190 -10.64 -6.93 16.29
C GLY A 190 -10.81 -5.42 16.11
N LEU A 191 -11.51 -4.77 17.05
CA LEU A 191 -11.68 -3.32 17.09
C LEU A 191 -10.33 -2.60 17.23
N CYS A 192 -9.51 -2.99 18.21
CA CYS A 192 -8.21 -2.39 18.46
C CYS A 192 -7.25 -2.60 17.28
N LEU A 193 -7.23 -3.79 16.68
CA LEU A 193 -6.45 -4.07 15.47
C LEU A 193 -6.93 -3.23 14.29
N GLY A 194 -8.25 -3.11 14.08
CA GLY A 194 -8.84 -2.26 13.05
C GLY A 194 -8.46 -0.79 13.21
N ILE A 195 -8.48 -0.26 14.43
CA ILE A 195 -8.03 1.11 14.74
C ILE A 195 -6.52 1.24 14.44
N ALA A 196 -5.68 0.31 14.90
CA ALA A 196 -4.25 0.35 14.67
C ALA A 196 -3.93 0.36 13.17
N PHE A 197 -4.52 -0.53 12.38
CA PHE A 197 -4.34 -0.54 10.93
C PHE A 197 -4.92 0.69 10.25
N SER A 198 -6.02 1.25 10.74
CA SER A 198 -6.55 2.51 10.20
C SER A 198 -5.58 3.67 10.37
N VAL A 199 -4.83 3.71 11.48
CA VAL A 199 -3.84 4.76 11.77
C VAL A 199 -2.53 4.51 11.00
N THR A 200 -2.02 3.28 11.01
CA THR A 200 -0.75 2.94 10.34
C THR A 200 -0.85 2.98 8.81
N ASN A 201 -2.02 2.59 8.27
CA ASN A 201 -2.29 2.59 6.83
C ASN A 201 -2.88 3.92 6.35
N ALA A 202 -3.41 4.76 7.25
CA ALA A 202 -3.90 6.10 6.93
C ALA A 202 -2.80 7.15 6.77
N SER A 203 -1.55 6.84 7.17
CA SER A 203 -0.43 7.69 6.80
C SER A 203 -0.12 7.47 5.32
N PRO A 204 -0.75 8.24 4.40
CA PRO A 204 -0.33 8.19 3.03
C PRO A 204 1.10 8.74 3.05
N SER A 205 2.07 7.89 2.82
CA SER A 205 3.31 8.37 2.28
C SER A 205 2.90 9.00 0.94
N TYR A 206 2.72 10.32 0.94
CA TYR A 206 2.50 11.06 -0.30
C TYR A 206 3.74 10.85 -1.15
N LEU A 207 3.63 10.01 -2.15
CA LEU A 207 4.68 9.67 -3.09
C LEU A 207 4.24 10.17 -4.46
N PRO A 208 4.52 11.44 -4.75
CA PRO A 208 4.18 12.00 -6.04
C PRO A 208 5.02 11.32 -7.12
N ALA A 209 4.40 11.04 -8.25
CA ALA A 209 5.07 10.47 -9.40
C ALA A 209 4.49 11.01 -10.70
N LEU A 210 5.29 10.91 -11.76
CA LEU A 210 4.86 11.18 -13.14
C LEU A 210 4.99 9.90 -13.95
N ARG A 211 3.91 9.47 -14.59
CA ARG A 211 3.93 8.37 -15.54
C ARG A 211 4.02 8.89 -16.96
N ALA A 212 4.99 8.39 -17.70
CA ALA A 212 5.11 8.66 -19.13
C ALA A 212 3.96 8.01 -19.89
N GLY A 213 3.28 8.81 -20.69
CA GLY A 213 2.20 8.36 -21.56
C GLY A 213 2.57 8.56 -23.03
N ARG A 214 1.60 8.97 -23.84
CA ARG A 214 1.79 9.19 -25.27
C ARG A 214 2.89 10.23 -25.56
N GLY A 215 3.70 9.99 -26.59
CA GLY A 215 4.81 10.86 -27.01
C GLY A 215 6.19 10.36 -26.53
N PHE A 216 6.21 9.29 -25.72
CA PHE A 216 7.43 8.58 -25.36
C PHE A 216 7.51 7.28 -26.18
N GLU A 217 8.71 6.83 -26.51
CA GLU A 217 8.89 5.54 -27.16
C GLU A 217 8.40 4.40 -26.26
N TYR A 218 7.83 3.37 -26.88
CA TYR A 218 7.45 2.13 -26.21
C TYR A 218 8.42 1.02 -26.64
N THR A 219 9.22 0.53 -25.74
CA THR A 219 10.11 -0.61 -25.95
C THR A 219 9.49 -1.87 -25.34
N GLY A 220 8.36 -2.32 -25.87
CA GLY A 220 7.78 -3.63 -25.52
C GLY A 220 8.50 -4.77 -26.24
N GLU A 221 8.34 -6.00 -25.75
CA GLU A 221 8.99 -7.23 -26.29
C GLU A 221 8.67 -7.55 -27.76
N ASP A 222 7.77 -6.80 -28.40
CA ASP A 222 7.31 -7.03 -29.79
C ASP A 222 8.11 -6.31 -30.89
N TYR A 223 9.24 -5.65 -30.54
CA TYR A 223 10.09 -4.99 -31.53
C TYR A 223 11.32 -5.85 -31.90
N GLU A 224 11.08 -7.05 -32.46
CA GLU A 224 12.15 -7.85 -33.07
C GLU A 224 12.56 -7.40 -34.50
N ASP A 225 11.87 -6.44 -35.11
CA ASP A 225 12.11 -6.02 -36.49
C ASP A 225 12.68 -4.59 -36.63
N ILE A 226 13.64 -4.20 -35.83
CA ILE A 226 14.42 -3.00 -36.12
C ILE A 226 15.55 -3.40 -37.05
N ASP A 227 15.47 -2.94 -38.30
CA ASP A 227 16.54 -3.08 -39.32
C ASP A 227 17.90 -2.65 -38.72
N PRO A 228 18.88 -3.55 -38.58
CA PRO A 228 20.17 -3.23 -37.97
C PRO A 228 20.99 -2.23 -38.80
N GLN A 229 20.52 -1.81 -39.97
CA GLN A 229 21.18 -0.85 -40.84
C GLN A 229 20.59 0.56 -40.79
N ALA A 230 19.57 0.81 -40.00
CA ALA A 230 19.08 2.17 -39.79
C ALA A 230 20.20 2.99 -39.11
N THR A 231 20.75 3.93 -39.84
CA THR A 231 21.77 4.88 -39.38
C THR A 231 21.32 5.45 -38.04
N ILE A 232 22.10 5.22 -36.97
CA ILE A 232 21.88 5.79 -35.65
C ILE A 232 22.02 7.30 -35.79
N VAL A 233 20.95 7.97 -36.18
CA VAL A 233 20.81 9.40 -35.97
C VAL A 233 20.75 9.56 -34.47
N GLN A 234 21.73 10.23 -33.91
CA GLN A 234 21.81 10.52 -32.48
C GLN A 234 20.64 11.47 -32.12
N ARG A 235 19.43 10.93 -32.06
CA ARG A 235 18.24 11.66 -31.62
C ARG A 235 18.35 11.90 -30.14
N ASP A 236 18.27 13.15 -29.77
CA ASP A 236 18.17 13.53 -28.36
C ASP A 236 16.86 12.90 -27.83
N TYR A 237 16.95 11.99 -26.88
CA TYR A 237 15.79 11.26 -26.33
C TYR A 237 15.35 11.84 -24.97
N PRO A 238 14.07 11.68 -24.59
CA PRO A 238 13.60 12.07 -23.28
C PRO A 238 14.33 11.33 -22.16
N LYS A 239 14.87 12.07 -21.19
CA LYS A 239 15.63 11.47 -20.08
C LYS A 239 15.45 12.17 -18.75
N ILE A 240 15.77 11.47 -17.66
CA ILE A 240 15.78 12.00 -16.31
C ILE A 240 17.19 12.25 -15.80
N ASP A 241 17.33 13.20 -14.89
CA ASP A 241 18.54 13.37 -14.09
C ASP A 241 18.52 12.37 -12.90
N ARG A 242 19.31 11.31 -13.00
CA ARG A 242 19.42 10.24 -11.99
C ARG A 242 19.94 10.70 -10.65
N SER A 243 20.64 11.80 -10.59
CA SER A 243 21.13 12.32 -9.32
C SER A 243 19.98 12.74 -8.40
N GLN A 244 18.82 13.10 -8.98
CA GLN A 244 17.66 13.64 -8.27
C GLN A 244 16.39 12.83 -8.43
N LEU A 245 16.24 12.09 -9.54
CA LEU A 245 15.04 11.34 -9.89
C LEU A 245 15.35 9.85 -10.06
N ARG A 246 14.33 9.01 -9.90
CA ARG A 246 14.42 7.56 -10.10
C ARG A 246 13.15 7.03 -10.75
N PHE A 247 13.30 5.98 -11.55
CA PHE A 247 12.14 5.22 -12.00
C PHE A 247 11.63 4.32 -10.88
N ILE A 248 10.32 4.14 -10.86
CA ILE A 248 9.63 3.32 -9.87
C ILE A 248 9.74 1.85 -10.21
N THR A 249 9.70 1.54 -11.50
CA THR A 249 9.70 0.16 -12.01
C THR A 249 11.12 -0.25 -12.36
N TYR A 250 11.60 -1.28 -11.68
CA TYR A 250 12.82 -1.99 -12.09
C TYR A 250 12.46 -2.93 -13.25
N LEU A 251 12.52 -2.46 -14.46
CA LEU A 251 12.79 -3.33 -15.58
C LEU A 251 14.32 -3.33 -15.74
N SER A 252 14.91 -4.49 -15.52
CA SER A 252 16.32 -4.76 -15.76
C SER A 252 16.60 -4.53 -17.24
N LYS A 253 17.10 -3.36 -17.58
CA LYS A 253 17.63 -3.07 -18.90
C LYS A 253 19.11 -2.71 -18.77
N THR A 254 19.86 -2.99 -19.81
CA THR A 254 21.29 -2.71 -19.98
C THR A 254 21.69 -1.32 -19.47
N ASP A 255 22.85 -1.22 -18.85
CA ASP A 255 23.38 -0.02 -18.16
C ASP A 255 23.35 1.29 -18.99
N ASP A 256 23.23 1.23 -20.30
CA ASP A 256 23.28 2.38 -21.20
C ASP A 256 21.94 3.14 -21.35
N ASP A 257 20.78 2.49 -21.13
CA ASP A 257 19.44 3.09 -21.32
C ASP A 257 18.74 3.45 -20.01
N GLU A 258 19.43 3.42 -18.90
CA GLU A 258 18.82 3.57 -17.59
C GLU A 258 18.22 4.97 -17.29
N ASP A 259 18.54 6.04 -18.02
CA ASP A 259 18.00 7.40 -17.84
C ASP A 259 16.89 7.76 -18.83
N LYS A 260 16.67 6.93 -19.87
CA LYS A 260 15.66 7.14 -20.90
C LYS A 260 14.25 6.98 -20.38
N ILE A 261 13.39 7.94 -20.70
CA ILE A 261 11.96 7.89 -20.35
C ILE A 261 11.23 7.16 -21.47
N GLU A 262 10.62 6.01 -21.13
CA GLU A 262 9.80 5.23 -22.05
C GLU A 262 8.33 5.32 -21.67
N GLU A 263 7.42 5.05 -22.63
CA GLU A 263 5.98 5.01 -22.35
C GLU A 263 5.64 3.95 -21.30
N GLY A 264 4.85 4.32 -20.33
CA GLY A 264 4.46 3.46 -19.20
C GLY A 264 5.39 3.53 -18.00
N LEU A 265 6.63 4.05 -18.14
CA LEU A 265 7.53 4.23 -16.99
C LEU A 265 7.01 5.33 -16.06
N SER A 266 7.25 5.11 -14.78
CA SER A 266 6.86 6.04 -13.72
C SER A 266 8.08 6.61 -13.02
N ILE A 267 8.17 7.93 -12.97
CA ILE A 267 9.26 8.70 -12.37
C ILE A 267 8.85 9.07 -10.95
N GLU A 268 9.61 8.67 -9.96
CA GLU A 268 9.43 9.09 -8.56
C GLU A 268 9.86 10.54 -8.39
N LEU A 269 8.97 11.37 -7.86
CA LEU A 269 9.24 12.77 -7.57
C LEU A 269 9.61 12.97 -6.10
N PRO A 270 10.44 13.96 -5.77
CA PRO A 270 10.83 14.24 -4.39
C PRO A 270 9.66 14.85 -3.60
N HIS A 271 9.67 14.67 -2.28
CA HIS A 271 8.67 15.28 -1.39
C HIS A 271 8.86 16.79 -1.17
N LYS A 272 10.02 17.30 -1.47
CA LYS A 272 10.41 18.71 -1.29
C LYS A 272 11.33 19.15 -2.41
N GLY A 273 11.25 20.42 -2.79
CA GLY A 273 12.12 20.98 -3.80
C GLY A 273 11.36 21.41 -5.05
N VAL A 274 12.11 21.58 -6.13
CA VAL A 274 11.60 22.02 -7.44
C VAL A 274 12.17 21.08 -8.49
N ILE A 275 11.32 20.54 -9.35
CA ILE A 275 11.69 19.77 -10.53
C ILE A 275 11.44 20.62 -11.76
N ARG A 276 12.48 20.87 -12.52
CA ARG A 276 12.42 21.62 -13.79
C ARG A 276 12.21 20.68 -14.97
N ILE A 277 11.27 21.06 -15.85
CA ILE A 277 10.96 20.36 -17.09
C ILE A 277 11.29 21.27 -18.27
N GLY A 278 12.02 20.75 -19.24
CA GLY A 278 12.42 21.49 -20.43
C GLY A 278 13.53 20.77 -21.20
N SER A 279 14.08 21.41 -22.25
CA SER A 279 15.18 20.84 -23.04
C SER A 279 16.57 21.19 -22.54
N ALA A 280 16.69 22.10 -21.54
CA ALA A 280 18.00 22.51 -21.00
C ALA A 280 18.70 21.35 -20.28
N ASP A 281 20.05 21.33 -20.30
CA ASP A 281 20.87 20.35 -19.56
C ASP A 281 20.67 20.39 -18.05
N LYS A 282 20.19 21.51 -17.51
CA LYS A 282 19.88 21.69 -16.08
C LYS A 282 18.47 21.25 -15.72
N ALA A 283 17.67 20.76 -16.67
CA ALA A 283 16.34 20.23 -16.41
C ALA A 283 16.46 18.80 -15.82
N GLN A 284 15.74 18.53 -14.74
CA GLN A 284 15.68 17.20 -14.14
C GLN A 284 14.85 16.20 -14.99
N ILE A 285 13.86 16.72 -15.72
CA ILE A 285 13.15 15.97 -16.76
C ILE A 285 13.45 16.68 -18.07
N LYS A 286 14.34 16.09 -18.86
CA LYS A 286 14.77 16.62 -20.15
C LYS A 286 13.88 16.06 -21.24
N LEU A 287 13.16 16.93 -21.91
CA LEU A 287 12.30 16.59 -23.04
C LEU A 287 12.78 17.36 -24.27
N PRO A 288 13.23 16.67 -25.34
CA PRO A 288 13.65 17.30 -26.59
C PRO A 288 12.56 18.16 -27.20
N ASN A 289 12.95 19.14 -28.01
CA ASN A 289 12.07 20.03 -28.77
C ASN A 289 11.09 20.87 -27.91
N LEU A 290 11.32 20.92 -26.60
CA LEU A 290 10.65 21.87 -25.70
C LEU A 290 11.46 23.15 -25.51
N PRO A 291 10.85 24.25 -25.02
CA PRO A 291 11.61 25.39 -24.52
C PRO A 291 12.67 24.94 -23.50
N LEU A 292 13.82 25.63 -23.46
CA LEU A 292 14.89 25.35 -22.48
C LEU A 292 14.37 25.21 -21.04
N HIS A 293 13.32 25.97 -20.72
CA HIS A 293 12.59 25.89 -19.45
C HIS A 293 11.10 26.04 -19.74
N ALA A 294 10.36 24.94 -19.75
CA ALA A 294 8.93 24.91 -20.03
C ALA A 294 8.10 25.13 -18.74
N ALA A 295 8.39 24.39 -17.68
CA ALA A 295 7.68 24.51 -16.40
C ALA A 295 8.53 23.97 -15.24
N ASP A 296 8.12 24.37 -14.02
CA ASP A 296 8.61 23.80 -12.77
C ASP A 296 7.47 23.07 -12.06
N ILE A 297 7.76 21.96 -11.40
CA ILE A 297 6.88 21.36 -10.40
C ILE A 297 7.47 21.63 -9.03
N ARG A 298 6.74 22.39 -8.19
CA ARG A 298 7.15 22.73 -6.84
C ARG A 298 6.40 21.90 -5.82
N PHE A 299 7.14 21.34 -4.86
CA PHE A 299 6.58 20.52 -3.80
C PHE A 299 6.56 21.28 -2.49
N LYS A 300 5.35 21.42 -1.90
CA LYS A 300 5.12 22.02 -0.58
C LYS A 300 4.42 20.99 0.32
N GLY A 301 5.21 20.17 1.01
CA GLY A 301 4.66 19.11 1.85
C GLY A 301 3.91 18.04 1.05
N LYS A 302 2.57 18.02 1.14
CA LYS A 302 1.71 17.08 0.40
C LYS A 302 1.14 17.65 -0.90
N GLU A 303 1.48 18.86 -1.25
CA GLU A 303 0.98 19.53 -2.46
C GLU A 303 2.08 19.64 -3.50
N ALA A 304 1.73 19.32 -4.74
CA ALA A 304 2.54 19.57 -5.91
C ALA A 304 1.88 20.67 -6.74
N VAL A 305 2.66 21.66 -7.13
CA VAL A 305 2.18 22.82 -7.89
C VAL A 305 2.99 22.95 -9.17
N LEU A 306 2.30 22.89 -10.31
CA LEU A 306 2.88 23.16 -11.63
C LEU A 306 2.95 24.67 -11.84
N CYS A 307 4.16 25.17 -12.06
CA CYS A 307 4.45 26.58 -12.31
C CYS A 307 4.98 26.70 -13.76
N PRO A 308 4.15 27.07 -14.74
CA PRO A 308 4.58 27.25 -16.11
C PRO A 308 5.53 28.43 -16.27
N ASN A 309 6.45 28.33 -17.22
CA ASN A 309 7.32 29.47 -17.52
C ASN A 309 6.47 30.63 -18.11
N PRO A 310 6.65 31.85 -17.62
CA PRO A 310 5.89 33.01 -18.07
C PRO A 310 5.94 33.32 -19.58
N LYS A 311 7.02 32.88 -20.24
CA LYS A 311 7.20 33.09 -21.69
C LYS A 311 6.60 31.99 -22.54
N PHE A 312 6.39 30.79 -21.95
CA PHE A 312 6.04 29.57 -22.68
C PHE A 312 4.83 28.83 -22.07
N TYR A 313 3.98 29.51 -21.30
CA TYR A 313 2.81 28.89 -20.66
C TYR A 313 1.85 28.22 -21.68
N GLY A 314 1.77 28.73 -22.91
CA GLY A 314 0.94 28.17 -23.97
C GLY A 314 1.41 26.81 -24.48
N THR A 315 2.67 26.41 -24.20
CA THR A 315 3.18 25.07 -24.54
C THR A 315 2.77 24.01 -23.51
N VAL A 316 2.12 24.42 -22.42
CA VAL A 316 1.71 23.50 -21.35
C VAL A 316 0.20 23.44 -21.26
N ALA A 317 -0.34 22.22 -21.22
CA ALA A 317 -1.76 21.99 -20.96
C ALA A 317 -1.95 21.06 -19.75
N VAL A 318 -3.03 21.26 -19.02
CA VAL A 318 -3.44 20.43 -17.89
C VAL A 318 -4.84 19.91 -18.18
N ASN A 319 -5.00 18.58 -18.15
CA ASN A 319 -6.26 17.89 -18.49
C ASN A 319 -6.84 18.32 -19.85
N GLY A 320 -5.98 18.51 -20.85
CA GLY A 320 -6.37 18.91 -22.20
C GLY A 320 -6.61 20.41 -22.39
N THR A 321 -6.60 21.20 -21.33
CA THR A 321 -6.77 22.66 -21.41
C THR A 321 -5.42 23.35 -21.40
N ARG A 322 -5.07 24.06 -22.49
CA ARG A 322 -3.85 24.90 -22.55
C ARG A 322 -3.93 26.01 -21.54
N LEU A 323 -2.81 26.29 -20.90
CA LEU A 323 -2.74 27.38 -19.92
C LEU A 323 -2.81 28.73 -20.64
N GLY A 324 -3.87 29.47 -20.39
CA GLY A 324 -4.09 30.80 -21.02
C GLY A 324 -3.40 31.95 -20.27
N SER A 325 -2.79 31.68 -19.15
CA SER A 325 -2.11 32.68 -18.32
C SER A 325 -1.07 32.05 -17.39
N ARG A 326 -0.16 32.87 -16.86
CA ARG A 326 0.81 32.49 -15.83
C ARG A 326 0.13 32.18 -14.50
N ARG A 327 -0.64 31.11 -14.43
CA ARG A 327 -1.23 30.66 -13.17
C ARG A 327 -0.57 29.35 -12.74
N ASP A 328 -0.15 29.32 -11.49
CA ASP A 328 0.27 28.09 -10.83
C ASP A 328 -0.95 27.17 -10.69
N VAL A 329 -0.76 25.90 -11.02
CA VAL A 329 -1.84 24.89 -10.98
C VAL A 329 -1.49 23.83 -9.95
N THR A 330 -2.31 23.71 -8.91
CA THR A 330 -2.16 22.60 -7.93
C THR A 330 -2.53 21.29 -8.60
N LEU A 331 -1.57 20.35 -8.64
CA LEU A 331 -1.73 19.05 -9.25
C LEU A 331 -2.51 18.11 -8.32
N LYS A 332 -3.53 17.47 -8.88
CA LYS A 332 -4.31 16.43 -8.21
C LYS A 332 -4.01 15.07 -8.86
N HIS A 333 -4.33 14.01 -8.12
CA HIS A 333 -4.21 12.65 -8.64
C HIS A 333 -4.90 12.49 -9.99
N ASN A 334 -4.22 11.82 -10.94
CA ASN A 334 -4.63 11.61 -12.33
C ASN A 334 -4.71 12.88 -13.21
N TYR A 335 -4.04 13.97 -12.83
CA TYR A 335 -3.93 15.10 -13.75
C TYR A 335 -2.97 14.77 -14.89
N VAL A 336 -3.42 15.03 -16.10
CA VAL A 336 -2.66 14.84 -17.34
C VAL A 336 -1.97 16.16 -17.69
N LEU A 337 -0.64 16.13 -17.70
CA LEU A 337 0.21 17.23 -18.12
C LEU A 337 0.62 16.97 -19.57
N THR A 338 0.35 17.91 -20.47
CA THR A 338 0.75 17.81 -21.87
C THR A 338 1.69 18.96 -22.19
N PHE A 339 2.85 18.62 -22.73
CA PHE A 339 3.87 19.58 -23.16
C PHE A 339 3.96 19.50 -24.67
N TYR A 340 3.69 20.60 -25.35
CA TYR A 340 3.74 20.71 -26.82
C TYR A 340 5.13 21.15 -27.24
N THR A 341 5.70 20.45 -28.22
CA THR A 341 6.98 20.80 -28.83
C THR A 341 6.89 22.10 -29.64
N ILE A 342 8.01 22.76 -29.78
CA ILE A 342 8.16 23.93 -30.64
C ILE A 342 8.90 23.46 -31.89
N ASP A 343 8.21 22.78 -32.79
CA ASP A 343 8.75 22.53 -34.11
C ASP A 343 8.20 23.59 -35.10
N GLU A 344 9.11 24.29 -35.76
CA GLU A 344 8.78 25.33 -36.73
C GLU A 344 8.38 24.73 -38.08
N ASP A 345 8.64 23.46 -38.36
CA ASP A 345 8.55 22.90 -39.73
C ASP A 345 7.37 21.93 -39.96
N ASP A 346 6.62 21.45 -38.94
CA ASP A 346 5.53 20.49 -39.14
C ASP A 346 4.22 20.98 -38.47
N ILE A 347 3.35 21.58 -39.27
CA ILE A 347 2.05 22.12 -38.84
C ILE A 347 1.00 21.02 -38.67
N GLU A 348 1.19 19.82 -39.21
CA GLU A 348 0.13 18.80 -39.30
C GLU A 348 -0.04 17.90 -38.04
N THR A 349 1.00 17.66 -37.27
CA THR A 349 0.87 16.90 -36.00
C THR A 349 1.82 17.43 -34.94
N PRO A 350 1.38 18.35 -34.08
CA PRO A 350 2.25 18.80 -32.97
C PRO A 350 2.61 17.61 -32.10
N GLU A 351 3.88 17.23 -32.10
CA GLU A 351 4.40 16.27 -31.16
C GLU A 351 4.17 16.79 -29.76
N ASN A 352 3.71 15.92 -28.88
CA ASN A 352 3.48 16.31 -27.51
C ASN A 352 3.88 15.18 -26.56
N TYR A 353 4.46 15.55 -25.44
CA TYR A 353 4.74 14.64 -24.35
C TYR A 353 3.63 14.69 -23.31
N ARG A 354 3.05 13.54 -22.97
CA ARG A 354 2.03 13.40 -21.93
C ARG A 354 2.60 12.74 -20.70
N LEU A 355 2.48 13.43 -19.58
CA LEU A 355 2.86 12.91 -18.26
C LEU A 355 1.62 12.90 -17.39
N VAL A 356 1.32 11.79 -16.74
CA VAL A 356 0.22 11.69 -15.79
C VAL A 356 0.78 11.85 -14.38
N PHE A 357 0.33 12.92 -13.70
CA PHE A 357 0.67 13.12 -12.28
C PHE A 357 -0.23 12.26 -11.42
N TYR A 358 0.37 11.46 -10.54
CA TYR A 358 -0.38 10.65 -9.61
C TYR A 358 0.34 10.52 -8.27
N ASN A 359 -0.45 10.24 -7.24
CA ASN A 359 0.09 9.81 -5.97
C ASN A 359 0.11 8.27 -5.97
N ARG A 360 1.29 7.67 -5.94
CA ARG A 360 1.50 6.21 -5.93
C ARG A 360 0.69 5.47 -4.88
N PHE A 361 0.34 6.15 -3.82
CA PHE A 361 -0.48 5.58 -2.75
C PHE A 361 -1.91 5.27 -3.19
N PHE A 362 -2.42 5.96 -4.21
CA PHE A 362 -3.78 5.79 -4.71
C PHE A 362 -3.88 4.90 -5.95
N ASP A 363 -2.76 4.66 -6.63
CA ASP A 363 -2.72 3.81 -7.81
C ASP A 363 -1.51 2.87 -7.76
N PRO A 364 -1.63 1.68 -7.12
CA PRO A 364 -0.55 0.72 -7.02
C PRO A 364 -0.17 0.07 -8.35
N MET A 365 -0.95 0.30 -9.41
CA MET A 365 -0.72 -0.23 -10.75
C MET A 365 -0.12 0.81 -11.70
N ALA A 366 0.10 2.00 -11.22
CA ALA A 366 0.71 3.06 -12.02
C ALA A 366 2.22 3.00 -11.97
#